data_5692731090caa4437c92afa7f10d101e
#
_entry.id   5692731090caa4437c92afa7f10d101e
#
_cell.length_a   1.000
_cell.length_b   1.000
_cell.length_c   1.000
_cell.angle_alpha   90.00
_cell.angle_beta   90.00
_cell.angle_gamma   90.00
#
_symmetry.space_group_name_H-M   'P 1'
#
loop_
_entity.id
_entity.type
_entity.pdbx_description
1 polymer ?
#
loop_
_entity_poly.entity_id
_entity_poly.type
_entity_poly.pdbx_seq_one_letter_code
_entity_poly.pdbx_strand_id
1 'polypeptide(L)'
;MYLVAFRLAPGEYDAEFHELNDAIQAAAEQTEGYLGKRTWHAPESEEVLVVYYWESLDALESFGADPDHKRGKRRWTEWYDAYEVTITEVVEAYGSGFGDDTDPPL
;
A
#
# COMPACT_ATOMS: atom_id res chain seq x y z
N MET A 1 9.76 -6.89 -10.37
CA MET A 1 9.17 -6.38 -9.12
C MET A 1 8.72 -4.95 -9.31
N TYR A 2 7.55 -4.64 -8.79
CA TYR A 2 6.97 -3.30 -8.84
C TYR A 2 6.84 -2.74 -7.43
N LEU A 3 7.08 -1.45 -7.31
CA LEU A 3 6.95 -0.72 -6.05
C LEU A 3 5.88 0.34 -6.22
N VAL A 4 4.90 0.34 -5.31
CA VAL A 4 3.85 1.36 -5.27
C VAL A 4 4.08 2.24 -4.05
N ALA A 5 4.30 3.52 -4.28
CA ALA A 5 4.41 4.51 -3.22
C ALA A 5 3.06 5.20 -3.05
N PHE A 6 2.46 5.01 -1.88
CA PHE A 6 1.18 5.62 -1.51
C PHE A 6 1.43 6.65 -0.41
N ARG A 7 1.41 7.91 -0.79
CA ARG A 7 1.55 9.03 0.15
C ARG A 7 0.17 9.54 0.49
N LEU A 8 -0.12 9.70 1.77
CA LEU A 8 -1.41 10.19 2.20
C LEU A 8 -1.30 11.20 3.33
N ALA A 9 -2.23 12.15 3.35
CA ALA A 9 -2.49 13.02 4.47
C ALA A 9 -3.78 12.50 5.11
N PRO A 10 -3.73 11.91 6.33
CA PRO A 10 -4.91 11.33 6.95
C PRO A 10 -5.89 12.42 7.40
N GLY A 11 -7.18 12.14 7.18
CA GLY A 11 -8.25 12.91 7.77
C GLY A 11 -8.78 12.20 9.01
N GLU A 12 -10.09 12.12 9.15
CA GLU A 12 -10.72 11.44 10.27
C GLU A 12 -11.11 10.01 9.89
N TYR A 13 -10.58 9.05 10.62
CA TYR A 13 -10.90 7.64 10.45
C TYR A 13 -12.01 7.22 11.40
N ASP A 14 -12.93 6.42 10.90
CA ASP A 14 -14.03 5.87 11.69
C ASP A 14 -13.97 4.33 11.66
N ALA A 15 -14.95 3.69 12.31
CA ALA A 15 -15.00 2.22 12.35
C ALA A 15 -15.13 1.62 10.96
N GLU A 16 -15.90 2.25 10.09
CA GLU A 16 -16.10 1.77 8.71
C GLU A 16 -14.79 1.83 7.90
N PHE A 17 -13.98 2.88 8.10
CA PHE A 17 -12.66 2.95 7.50
C PHE A 17 -11.81 1.77 7.92
N HIS A 18 -11.75 1.47 9.21
CA HIS A 18 -10.91 0.38 9.73
C HIS A 18 -11.37 -0.98 9.19
N GLU A 19 -12.67 -1.23 9.12
CA GLU A 19 -13.21 -2.47 8.54
C GLU A 19 -12.82 -2.61 7.07
N LEU A 20 -12.99 -1.54 6.29
CA LEU A 20 -12.66 -1.56 4.87
C LEU A 20 -11.15 -1.69 4.65
N ASN A 21 -10.36 -0.97 5.43
CA ASN A 21 -8.91 -1.05 5.35
C ASN A 21 -8.39 -2.46 5.65
N ASP A 22 -8.95 -3.10 6.67
CA ASP A 22 -8.60 -4.49 6.99
C ASP A 22 -8.97 -5.45 5.87
N ALA A 23 -10.15 -5.26 5.25
CA ALA A 23 -10.59 -6.07 4.11
C ALA A 23 -9.68 -5.88 2.89
N ILE A 24 -9.26 -4.65 2.62
CA ILE A 24 -8.33 -4.33 1.52
C ILE A 24 -6.97 -4.99 1.78
N GLN A 25 -6.46 -4.92 3.00
CA GLN A 25 -5.19 -5.53 3.35
C GLN A 25 -5.26 -7.06 3.22
N ALA A 26 -6.35 -7.67 3.67
CA ALA A 26 -6.58 -9.10 3.51
C ALA A 26 -6.63 -9.51 2.03
N ALA A 27 -7.27 -8.70 1.19
CA ALA A 27 -7.32 -8.93 -0.26
C ALA A 27 -5.92 -8.88 -0.88
N ALA A 28 -5.08 -7.92 -0.45
CA ALA A 28 -3.69 -7.84 -0.91
C ALA A 28 -2.92 -9.10 -0.55
N GLU A 29 -3.01 -9.53 0.71
CA GLU A 29 -2.31 -10.72 1.20
C GLU A 29 -2.74 -12.01 0.49
N GLN A 30 -3.98 -12.08 0.00
CA GLN A 30 -4.51 -13.20 -0.74
C GLN A 30 -4.21 -13.16 -2.23
N THR A 31 -3.72 -12.03 -2.73
CA THR A 31 -3.38 -11.88 -4.14
C THR A 31 -2.02 -12.50 -4.40
N GLU A 32 -1.95 -13.45 -5.34
CA GLU A 32 -0.68 -14.04 -5.75
C GLU A 32 0.24 -12.95 -6.30
N GLY A 33 1.48 -12.91 -5.80
CA GLY A 33 2.46 -11.91 -6.19
C GLY A 33 2.57 -10.71 -5.26
N TYR A 34 1.75 -10.65 -4.21
CA TYR A 34 1.93 -9.64 -3.17
C TYR A 34 3.16 -9.98 -2.33
N LEU A 35 4.10 -9.04 -2.20
CA LEU A 35 5.37 -9.27 -1.51
C LEU A 35 5.47 -8.60 -0.14
N GLY A 36 4.54 -7.71 0.19
CA GLY A 36 4.53 -7.03 1.48
C GLY A 36 4.49 -5.51 1.38
N LYS A 37 4.56 -4.86 2.53
CA LYS A 37 4.55 -3.40 2.60
C LYS A 37 5.41 -2.90 3.76
N ARG A 38 5.78 -1.62 3.66
CA ARG A 38 6.41 -0.87 4.75
C ARG A 38 5.70 0.46 4.90
N THR A 39 5.57 0.92 6.15
CA THR A 39 4.91 2.17 6.47
C THR A 39 5.89 3.12 7.13
N TRP A 40 5.91 4.36 6.68
CA TRP A 40 6.77 5.42 7.18
C TRP A 40 5.92 6.61 7.57
N HIS A 41 6.26 7.26 8.67
CA HIS A 41 5.57 8.45 9.16
C HIS A 41 6.48 9.65 9.05
N ALA A 42 5.96 10.78 8.53
CA ALA A 42 6.72 12.01 8.48
C ALA A 42 6.96 12.54 9.89
N PRO A 43 8.18 13.05 10.21
CA PRO A 43 8.48 13.48 11.57
C PRO A 43 7.82 14.81 11.96
N GLU A 44 7.41 15.63 11.01
CA GLU A 44 6.91 16.98 11.24
C GLU A 44 5.48 17.23 10.75
N SER A 45 4.79 16.17 10.29
CA SER A 45 3.41 16.27 9.81
C SER A 45 2.68 14.95 10.06
N GLU A 46 1.38 14.94 9.77
CA GLU A 46 0.58 13.71 9.86
C GLU A 46 0.71 12.83 8.61
N GLU A 47 1.53 13.20 7.64
CA GLU A 47 1.66 12.45 6.41
C GLU A 47 2.27 11.06 6.65
N VAL A 48 1.76 10.10 5.88
CA VAL A 48 2.19 8.71 5.92
C VAL A 48 2.57 8.29 4.50
N LEU A 49 3.66 7.55 4.39
CA LEU A 49 4.08 6.91 3.14
C LEU A 49 4.00 5.40 3.34
N VAL A 50 3.17 4.73 2.54
CA VAL A 50 3.11 3.28 2.51
C VAL A 50 3.71 2.81 1.20
N VAL A 51 4.68 1.92 1.29
CA VAL A 51 5.35 1.35 0.12
C VAL A 51 4.95 -0.11 0.01
N TYR A 52 4.33 -0.46 -1.11
CA TYR A 52 3.89 -1.82 -1.39
C TYR A 52 4.80 -2.45 -2.44
N TYR A 53 5.04 -3.75 -2.29
CA TYR A 53 5.89 -4.51 -3.20
C TYR A 53 5.08 -5.60 -3.88
N TRP A 54 5.18 -5.68 -5.21
CA TRP A 54 4.45 -6.63 -6.04
C TRP A 54 5.40 -7.35 -6.99
N GLU A 55 5.20 -8.65 -7.16
CA GLU A 55 6.04 -9.46 -8.04
C GLU A 55 5.93 -9.02 -9.50
N SER A 56 4.73 -8.64 -9.94
CA SER A 56 4.45 -8.29 -11.33
C SER A 56 3.36 -7.21 -11.43
N LEU A 57 3.27 -6.61 -12.61
CA LEU A 57 2.19 -5.67 -12.90
C LEU A 57 0.83 -6.37 -12.93
N ASP A 58 0.78 -7.62 -13.42
CA ASP A 58 -0.44 -8.42 -13.44
C ASP A 58 -0.99 -8.64 -12.02
N ALA A 59 -0.12 -8.91 -11.06
CA ALA A 59 -0.52 -9.07 -9.66
C ALA A 59 -1.10 -7.78 -9.11
N LEU A 60 -0.46 -6.64 -9.38
CA LEU A 60 -0.94 -5.34 -8.96
C LEU A 60 -2.31 -5.02 -9.57
N GLU A 61 -2.47 -5.28 -10.86
CA GLU A 61 -3.75 -5.06 -11.55
C GLU A 61 -4.86 -5.96 -11.02
N SER A 62 -4.53 -7.21 -10.70
CA SER A 62 -5.47 -8.15 -10.09
C SER A 62 -5.98 -7.62 -8.75
N PHE A 63 -5.08 -7.12 -7.91
CA PHE A 63 -5.46 -6.49 -6.65
C PHE A 63 -6.32 -5.24 -6.88
N GLY A 64 -5.97 -4.40 -7.86
CA GLY A 64 -6.72 -3.20 -8.21
C GLY A 64 -8.16 -3.48 -8.64
N ALA A 65 -8.45 -4.69 -9.11
CA ALA A 65 -9.78 -5.11 -9.49
C ALA A 65 -10.63 -5.58 -8.28
N ASP A 66 -10.04 -5.72 -7.09
CA ASP A 66 -10.76 -6.15 -5.90
C ASP A 66 -11.89 -5.17 -5.55
N PRO A 67 -13.11 -5.67 -5.25
CA PRO A 67 -14.25 -4.79 -4.95
C PRO A 67 -14.05 -3.88 -3.73
N ASP A 68 -13.39 -4.38 -2.69
CA ASP A 68 -13.13 -3.58 -1.48
C ASP A 68 -12.12 -2.48 -1.76
N HIS A 69 -11.07 -2.79 -2.54
CA HIS A 69 -10.10 -1.80 -2.97
C HIS A 69 -10.76 -0.69 -3.80
N LYS A 70 -11.64 -1.06 -4.74
CA LYS A 70 -12.37 -0.08 -5.55
C LYS A 70 -13.29 0.78 -4.71
N ARG A 71 -13.95 0.20 -3.70
CA ARG A 71 -14.83 0.93 -2.80
C ARG A 71 -14.05 1.95 -1.98
N GLY A 72 -12.91 1.57 -1.44
CA GLY A 72 -12.03 2.48 -0.72
C GLY A 72 -11.55 3.63 -1.61
N LYS A 73 -11.19 3.31 -2.84
CA LYS A 73 -10.74 4.31 -3.81
C LYS A 73 -11.82 5.34 -4.15
N ARG A 74 -13.09 4.93 -4.21
CA ARG A 74 -14.21 5.86 -4.45
C ARG A 74 -14.52 6.75 -3.25
N ARG A 75 -14.20 6.29 -2.05
CA ARG A 75 -14.57 6.95 -0.79
C ARG A 75 -13.41 7.68 -0.13
N TRP A 76 -12.32 7.93 -0.84
CA TRP A 76 -11.11 8.49 -0.23
C TRP A 76 -11.35 9.82 0.47
N THR A 77 -12.22 10.68 -0.04
CA THR A 77 -12.51 12.00 0.54
C THR A 77 -13.13 11.94 1.94
N GLU A 78 -13.68 10.78 2.32
CA GLU A 78 -14.25 10.61 3.66
C GLU A 78 -13.18 10.46 4.72
N TRP A 79 -11.99 9.97 4.34
CA TRP A 79 -10.95 9.57 5.30
C TRP A 79 -9.59 10.22 5.09
N TYR A 80 -9.30 10.69 3.88
CA TYR A 80 -8.02 11.34 3.58
C TYR A 80 -8.22 12.79 3.17
N ASP A 81 -7.32 13.66 3.64
CA ASP A 81 -7.28 15.04 3.16
C ASP A 81 -6.60 15.13 1.80
N ALA A 82 -5.63 14.25 1.54
CA ALA A 82 -4.94 14.16 0.27
C ALA A 82 -4.32 12.78 0.10
N TYR A 83 -4.11 12.36 -1.15
CA TYR A 83 -3.31 11.17 -1.43
C TYR A 83 -2.63 11.28 -2.80
N GLU A 84 -1.58 10.49 -2.97
CA GLU A 84 -0.81 10.39 -4.20
C GLU A 84 -0.31 8.97 -4.35
N VAL A 85 -0.45 8.40 -5.54
CA VAL A 85 0.02 7.04 -5.84
C VAL A 85 1.03 7.11 -6.98
N THR A 86 2.20 6.52 -6.76
CA THR A 86 3.23 6.37 -7.79
C THR A 86 3.55 4.89 -7.94
N ILE A 87 3.43 4.39 -9.16
CA ILE A 87 3.73 3.00 -9.50
C ILE A 87 5.03 2.98 -10.29
N THR A 88 6.02 2.21 -9.82
CA THR A 88 7.33 2.13 -10.45
C THR A 88 7.74 0.69 -10.67
N GLU A 89 8.50 0.45 -11.73
CA GLU A 89 9.20 -0.82 -11.93
C GLU A 89 10.56 -0.72 -11.24
N VAL A 90 10.90 -1.72 -10.43
CA VAL A 90 12.19 -1.76 -9.77
C VAL A 90 13.23 -2.26 -10.75
N VAL A 91 14.15 -1.39 -11.12
CA VAL A 91 15.25 -1.71 -12.05
C VAL A 91 16.34 -2.49 -11.34
N GLU A 92 16.66 -2.09 -10.12
CA GLU A 92 17.68 -2.73 -9.31
C GLU A 92 17.41 -2.44 -7.84
N ALA A 93 17.64 -3.43 -6.98
CA ALA A 93 17.53 -3.26 -5.54
C ALA A 93 18.58 -4.13 -4.86
N TYR A 94 19.32 -3.54 -3.92
CA TYR A 94 20.29 -4.26 -3.11
C TYR A 94 20.45 -3.56 -1.78
N GLY A 95 20.92 -4.31 -0.81
CA GLY A 95 21.14 -3.78 0.53
C GLY A 95 21.67 -4.85 1.46
N SER A 96 21.93 -4.46 2.68
CA SER A 96 22.45 -5.34 3.71
C SER A 96 22.10 -4.79 5.09
N GLY A 97 21.92 -5.68 6.04
CA GLY A 97 21.70 -5.30 7.44
C GLY A 97 20.25 -5.30 7.92
N PHE A 98 19.28 -5.42 7.01
CA PHE A 98 17.87 -5.49 7.39
C PHE A 98 17.32 -6.91 7.43
N GLY A 99 18.03 -7.91 7.13
CA GLY A 99 17.73 -9.32 6.99
C GLY A 99 16.63 -9.96 7.81
N ASP A 100 15.46 -9.37 7.86
CA ASP A 100 14.29 -9.92 8.55
C ASP A 100 13.39 -10.62 7.52
N ASP A 101 12.99 -11.85 7.83
CA ASP A 101 12.15 -12.67 6.95
C ASP A 101 10.77 -12.07 6.72
N THR A 102 10.33 -11.15 7.58
CA THR A 102 9.03 -10.50 7.43
C THR A 102 9.08 -9.28 6.52
N ASP A 103 10.28 -8.80 6.18
CA ASP A 103 10.44 -7.66 5.28
C ASP A 103 10.26 -8.05 3.82
N PRO A 104 9.75 -7.13 2.98
CA PRO A 104 9.74 -7.35 1.54
C PRO A 104 11.15 -7.51 0.99
N PRO A 105 11.34 -8.29 -0.07
CA PRO A 105 12.65 -8.44 -0.70
C PRO A 105 13.09 -7.14 -1.37
N LEU A 106 14.34 -6.76 -1.16
CA LEU A 106 14.96 -5.61 -1.81
C LEU A 106 16.31 -6.01 -2.39
#